data_74ff595f9f929e57eb152a5328ab4af0
#
_entry.id   74ff595f9f929e57eb152a5328ab4af0
#
_cell.length_a   1.000
_cell.length_b   1.000
_cell.length_c   1.000
_cell.angle_alpha   90.00
_cell.angle_beta   90.00
_cell.angle_gamma   90.00
#
_symmetry.space_group_name_H-M   'P 1'
#
loop_
_entity.id
_entity.type
_entity.pdbx_description
1 polymer ?
#
loop_
_entity_poly.entity_id
_entity_poly.type
_entity_poly.pdbx_seq_one_letter_code
_entity_poly.pdbx_strand_id
1 'polypeptide(L)'
;NLNHAIKQTFADYILILDCDHIPTRAFLQIAMGWMVADRKIALMQTPHHFYSPDPFQRNLAVGYRTPPEGNLFYGVIQDGNDFWDATFFCGSCAILRREAIESIGGFAVETVTEDAHTALRMRRRGWSTAYLRIPVASGLATERLTTHMGQRMRW
;
A
#
# COMPACT_ATOMS: atom_id res chain seq x y z
N ASN A 1 -7.62 -14.91 0.66
CA ASN A 1 -6.57 -15.18 1.64
C ASN A 1 -6.62 -14.22 2.83
N LEU A 2 -6.62 -12.87 2.63
CA LEU A 2 -6.64 -11.88 3.71
C LEU A 2 -7.87 -12.04 4.62
N ASN A 3 -9.07 -12.23 4.06
CA ASN A 3 -10.30 -12.43 4.83
C ASN A 3 -10.26 -13.71 5.70
N HIS A 4 -9.51 -14.72 5.30
CA HIS A 4 -9.29 -15.90 6.13
C HIS A 4 -8.28 -15.61 7.25
N ALA A 5 -7.17 -14.96 6.91
CA ALA A 5 -6.12 -14.64 7.87
C ALA A 5 -6.61 -13.73 9.02
N ILE A 6 -7.43 -12.72 8.70
CA ILE A 6 -7.99 -11.82 9.72
C ILE A 6 -8.79 -12.59 10.79
N LYS A 7 -9.54 -13.60 10.40
CA LYS A 7 -10.32 -14.42 11.33
C LYS A 7 -9.45 -15.23 12.31
N GLN A 8 -8.17 -15.40 12.00
CA GLN A 8 -7.20 -16.14 12.83
C GLN A 8 -6.36 -15.22 13.74
N THR A 9 -6.61 -13.91 13.70
CA THR A 9 -5.85 -12.91 14.46
C THR A 9 -6.79 -12.02 15.26
N PHE A 10 -6.27 -11.37 16.31
CA PHE A 10 -7.09 -10.55 17.24
C PHE A 10 -6.53 -9.14 17.43
N ALA A 11 -5.48 -8.75 16.69
CA ALA A 11 -4.86 -7.44 16.81
C ALA A 11 -5.79 -6.32 16.30
N ASP A 12 -5.76 -5.15 16.94
CA ASP A 12 -6.56 -3.98 16.55
C ASP A 12 -6.12 -3.37 15.23
N TYR A 13 -4.86 -3.55 14.87
CA TYR A 13 -4.24 -3.05 13.64
C TYR A 13 -3.59 -4.19 12.88
N ILE A 14 -3.65 -4.11 11.57
CA ILE A 14 -3.17 -5.13 10.65
C ILE A 14 -2.18 -4.48 9.69
N LEU A 15 -0.91 -4.87 9.77
CA LEU A 15 0.10 -4.49 8.78
C LEU A 15 0.09 -5.51 7.65
N ILE A 16 -0.09 -5.04 6.41
CA ILE A 16 -0.04 -5.87 5.21
C ILE A 16 1.21 -5.54 4.42
N LEU A 17 1.96 -6.59 4.12
CA LEU A 17 3.17 -6.53 3.30
C LEU A 17 3.12 -7.66 2.28
N ASP A 18 3.59 -7.40 1.07
CA ASP A 18 3.91 -8.45 0.11
C ASP A 18 5.04 -9.34 0.66
N CYS A 19 5.07 -10.58 0.24
CA CYS A 19 6.00 -11.58 0.81
C CYS A 19 7.48 -11.28 0.53
N ASP A 20 7.78 -10.39 -0.41
CA ASP A 20 9.12 -9.90 -0.75
C ASP A 20 9.45 -8.53 -0.14
N HIS A 21 8.50 -7.89 0.54
CA HIS A 21 8.73 -6.61 1.21
C HIS A 21 9.28 -6.80 2.62
N ILE A 22 10.44 -6.21 2.88
CA ILE A 22 11.11 -6.22 4.18
C ILE A 22 10.85 -4.88 4.87
N PRO A 23 10.12 -4.85 6.00
CA PRO A 23 9.87 -3.62 6.73
C PRO A 23 11.11 -3.19 7.52
N THR A 24 11.29 -1.89 7.68
CA THR A 24 12.25 -1.34 8.62
C THR A 24 11.78 -1.60 10.07
N ARG A 25 12.70 -1.62 11.02
CA ARG A 25 12.36 -1.74 12.45
C ARG A 25 11.51 -0.59 12.95
N ALA A 26 11.59 0.56 12.29
CA ALA A 26 10.86 1.77 12.65
C ALA A 26 9.46 1.86 12.02
N PHE A 27 9.04 0.90 11.18
CA PHE A 27 7.77 0.97 10.45
C PHE A 27 6.60 1.36 11.36
N LEU A 28 6.36 0.56 12.39
CA LEU A 28 5.24 0.81 13.30
C LEU A 28 5.45 2.10 14.14
N GLN A 29 6.68 2.40 14.53
CA GLN A 29 6.98 3.61 15.30
C GLN A 29 6.65 4.88 14.51
N ILE A 30 6.90 4.88 13.20
CA ILE A 30 6.66 6.02 12.33
C ILE A 30 5.17 6.13 11.95
N ALA A 31 4.53 5.02 11.60
CA ALA A 31 3.20 5.04 11.00
C ALA A 31 2.05 4.99 12.03
N MET A 32 2.23 4.31 13.17
CA MET A 32 1.15 4.09 14.14
C MET A 32 0.71 5.34 14.88
N GLY A 33 1.61 6.31 15.07
CA GLY A 33 1.31 7.53 15.83
C GLY A 33 0.07 8.27 15.31
N TRP A 34 -0.06 8.37 14.00
CA TRP A 34 -1.20 9.00 13.33
C TRP A 34 -2.51 8.24 13.55
N MET A 35 -2.48 6.93 13.42
CA MET A 35 -3.67 6.09 13.59
C MET A 35 -4.15 6.03 15.04
N VAL A 36 -3.23 6.18 16.00
CA VAL A 36 -3.58 6.24 17.44
C VAL A 36 -4.16 7.61 17.78
N ALA A 37 -3.59 8.68 17.22
CA ALA A 37 -4.03 10.06 17.47
C ALA A 37 -5.42 10.33 16.85
N ASP A 38 -5.69 9.81 15.67
CA ASP A 38 -6.99 9.96 15.03
C ASP A 38 -7.66 8.58 14.81
N ARG A 39 -8.73 8.36 15.57
CA ARG A 39 -9.51 7.12 15.49
C ARG A 39 -10.30 6.95 14.19
N LYS A 40 -10.48 8.02 13.40
CA LYS A 40 -11.16 7.94 12.10
C LYS A 40 -10.29 7.37 11.00
N ILE A 41 -8.96 7.40 11.16
CA ILE A 41 -8.04 6.83 10.17
C ILE A 41 -8.16 5.31 10.19
N ALA A 42 -8.72 4.76 9.11
CA ALA A 42 -8.87 3.33 8.88
C ALA A 42 -7.67 2.71 8.19
N LEU A 43 -6.98 3.50 7.37
CA LEU A 43 -5.89 3.07 6.51
C LEU A 43 -4.76 4.10 6.58
N MET A 44 -3.55 3.62 6.81
CA MET A 44 -2.30 4.35 6.60
C MET A 44 -1.51 3.66 5.50
N GLN A 45 -1.43 4.26 4.32
CA GLN A 45 -0.64 3.77 3.20
C GLN A 45 0.75 4.39 3.23
N THR A 46 1.79 3.60 2.95
CA THR A 46 3.16 4.07 2.71
C THR A 46 3.62 3.68 1.31
N PRO A 47 4.65 4.33 0.74
CA PRO A 47 5.13 4.01 -0.59
C PRO A 47 5.62 2.57 -0.71
N HIS A 48 5.35 1.94 -1.85
CA HIS A 48 6.12 0.78 -2.27
C HIS A 48 7.48 1.27 -2.76
N HIS A 49 8.52 0.77 -2.16
CA HIS A 49 9.90 1.05 -2.56
C HIS A 49 10.57 -0.23 -3.01
N PHE A 50 11.29 -0.16 -4.13
CA PHE A 50 12.05 -1.29 -4.66
C PHE A 50 13.54 -0.95 -4.62
N TYR A 51 14.33 -1.80 -3.99
CA TYR A 51 15.78 -1.59 -3.87
C TYR A 51 16.57 -2.13 -5.07
N SER A 52 15.95 -2.97 -5.90
CA SER A 52 16.55 -3.46 -7.15
C SER A 52 16.03 -2.69 -8.36
N PRO A 53 16.85 -2.49 -9.41
CA PRO A 53 16.40 -1.83 -10.62
C PRO A 53 15.40 -2.70 -11.39
N ASP A 54 14.39 -2.06 -11.97
CA ASP A 54 13.46 -2.70 -12.88
C ASP A 54 14.12 -3.05 -14.24
N PRO A 55 13.45 -3.84 -15.12
CA PRO A 55 14.01 -4.22 -16.42
C PRO A 55 14.36 -3.05 -17.33
N PHE A 56 13.64 -1.93 -17.25
CA PHE A 56 13.93 -0.75 -18.06
C PHE A 56 15.18 -0.04 -17.54
N GLN A 57 15.26 0.19 -16.25
CA GLN A 57 16.44 0.81 -15.62
C GLN A 57 17.71 0.01 -15.90
N ARG A 58 17.61 -1.32 -15.83
CA ARG A 58 18.74 -2.25 -16.07
C ARG A 58 19.17 -2.26 -17.55
N ASN A 59 18.20 -2.46 -18.47
CA ASN A 59 18.51 -2.72 -19.87
C ASN A 59 18.85 -1.45 -20.66
N LEU A 60 18.29 -0.31 -20.29
CA LEU A 60 18.61 0.97 -20.93
C LEU A 60 19.84 1.64 -20.30
N ALA A 61 20.42 1.06 -19.26
CA ALA A 61 21.56 1.62 -18.52
C ALA A 61 21.33 3.07 -18.07
N VAL A 62 20.07 3.47 -17.90
CA VAL A 62 19.72 4.86 -17.54
C VAL A 62 19.92 5.12 -16.04
N GLY A 63 20.02 4.07 -15.23
CA GLY A 63 20.31 4.15 -13.80
C GLY A 63 19.43 5.20 -13.11
N TYR A 64 20.05 6.05 -12.30
CA TYR A 64 19.37 7.11 -11.56
C TYR A 64 18.96 8.32 -12.41
N ARG A 65 19.24 8.32 -13.71
CA ARG A 65 18.84 9.42 -14.61
C ARG A 65 17.35 9.42 -14.91
N THR A 66 16.70 8.25 -14.76
CA THR A 66 15.26 8.12 -14.94
C THR A 66 14.64 7.84 -13.57
N PRO A 67 13.68 8.66 -13.10
CA PRO A 67 12.98 8.39 -11.87
C PRO A 67 12.33 7.00 -11.92
N PRO A 68 12.33 6.24 -10.81
CA PRO A 68 11.56 5.02 -10.71
C PRO A 68 10.09 5.26 -11.07
N GLU A 69 9.45 4.30 -11.72
CA GLU A 69 8.05 4.42 -12.16
C GLU A 69 7.10 4.78 -11.02
N GLY A 70 7.34 4.25 -9.82
CA GLY A 70 6.55 4.55 -8.63
C GLY A 70 6.62 6.01 -8.15
N ASN A 71 7.61 6.80 -8.59
CA ASN A 71 7.78 8.17 -8.08
C ASN A 71 6.63 9.10 -8.46
N LEU A 72 6.03 8.95 -9.63
CA LEU A 72 4.85 9.72 -10.00
C LEU A 72 3.67 9.36 -9.11
N PHE A 73 3.42 8.07 -8.96
CA PHE A 73 2.28 7.57 -8.21
C PHE A 73 2.41 7.86 -6.71
N TYR A 74 3.51 7.43 -6.09
CA TYR A 74 3.72 7.59 -4.65
C TYR A 74 4.23 8.99 -4.27
N GLY A 75 4.84 9.72 -5.19
CA GLY A 75 5.40 11.05 -4.91
C GLY A 75 4.46 12.22 -5.19
N VAL A 76 3.47 12.04 -6.06
CA VAL A 76 2.57 13.14 -6.47
C VAL A 76 1.10 12.74 -6.33
N ILE A 77 0.71 11.58 -6.91
CA ILE A 77 -0.70 11.19 -6.95
C ILE A 77 -1.22 10.87 -5.56
N GLN A 78 -0.49 10.09 -4.78
CA GLN A 78 -0.92 9.74 -3.41
C GLN A 78 -0.88 10.93 -2.46
N ASP A 79 0.07 11.87 -2.61
CA ASP A 79 0.06 13.12 -1.86
C ASP A 79 -1.21 13.96 -2.19
N GLY A 80 -1.58 14.03 -3.46
CA GLY A 80 -2.80 14.69 -3.88
C GLY A 80 -4.06 14.00 -3.35
N ASN A 81 -4.09 12.68 -3.36
CA ASN A 81 -5.19 11.90 -2.77
C ASN A 81 -5.30 12.12 -1.26
N ASP A 82 -4.17 12.19 -0.56
CA ASP A 82 -4.16 12.43 0.89
C ASP A 82 -4.76 13.80 1.24
N PHE A 83 -4.42 14.82 0.48
CA PHE A 83 -5.01 16.17 0.66
C PHE A 83 -6.54 16.15 0.59
N TRP A 84 -7.12 15.30 -0.25
CA TRP A 84 -8.58 15.13 -0.40
C TRP A 84 -9.16 14.03 0.47
N ASP A 85 -8.39 13.48 1.41
CA ASP A 85 -8.78 12.32 2.23
C ASP A 85 -9.25 11.14 1.35
N ALA A 86 -8.54 10.93 0.24
CA ALA A 86 -8.84 9.95 -0.79
C ALA A 86 -7.70 8.96 -1.05
N THR A 87 -6.73 8.87 -0.15
CA THR A 87 -5.71 7.83 -0.19
C THR A 87 -6.38 6.45 -0.22
N PHE A 88 -5.88 5.56 -1.06
CA PHE A 88 -6.42 4.22 -1.12
C PHE A 88 -5.35 3.16 -0.85
N PHE A 89 -5.81 1.98 -0.49
CA PHE A 89 -4.97 0.83 -0.25
C PHE A 89 -4.37 0.32 -1.57
N CYS A 90 -3.06 0.09 -1.58
CA CYS A 90 -2.30 -0.34 -2.76
C CYS A 90 -1.83 -1.79 -2.65
N GLY A 91 -2.53 -2.62 -1.90
CA GLY A 91 -2.25 -4.06 -1.76
C GLY A 91 -1.16 -4.41 -0.74
N SER A 92 -0.21 -3.51 -0.50
CA SER A 92 0.96 -3.73 0.38
C SER A 92 1.41 -2.45 1.07
N CYS A 93 2.36 -2.56 2.00
CA CYS A 93 2.97 -1.43 2.73
C CYS A 93 1.94 -0.54 3.43
N ALA A 94 0.90 -1.13 3.99
CA ALA A 94 -0.18 -0.41 4.64
C ALA A 94 -0.55 -0.98 6.00
N ILE A 95 -0.98 -0.09 6.91
CA ILE A 95 -1.60 -0.46 8.18
C ILE A 95 -3.09 -0.19 8.07
N LEU A 96 -3.91 -1.16 8.45
CA LEU A 96 -5.35 -1.04 8.45
C LEU A 96 -5.89 -1.23 9.88
N ARG A 97 -6.92 -0.47 10.21
CA ARG A 97 -7.68 -0.65 11.46
C ARG A 97 -8.65 -1.81 11.29
N ARG A 98 -8.58 -2.79 12.18
CA ARG A 98 -9.46 -3.98 12.16
C ARG A 98 -10.93 -3.60 12.16
N GLU A 99 -11.34 -2.72 13.07
CA GLU A 99 -12.72 -2.25 13.18
C GLU A 99 -13.26 -1.72 11.85
N ALA A 100 -12.44 -0.98 11.09
CA ALA A 100 -12.83 -0.45 9.79
C ALA A 100 -13.07 -1.58 8.76
N ILE A 101 -12.17 -2.58 8.73
CA ILE A 101 -12.32 -3.74 7.84
C ILE A 101 -13.57 -4.54 8.20
N GLU A 102 -13.81 -4.79 9.49
CA GLU A 102 -14.98 -5.52 9.97
C GLU A 102 -16.28 -4.76 9.67
N SER A 103 -16.27 -3.42 9.77
CA SER A 103 -17.44 -2.58 9.48
C SER A 103 -17.93 -2.68 8.03
N ILE A 104 -17.04 -3.08 7.11
CA ILE A 104 -17.36 -3.26 5.68
C ILE A 104 -17.53 -4.73 5.28
N GLY A 105 -17.44 -5.66 6.24
CA GLY A 105 -17.58 -7.10 6.01
C GLY A 105 -16.31 -7.78 5.48
N GLY A 106 -15.13 -7.15 5.65
CA GLY A 106 -13.84 -7.67 5.19
C GLY A 106 -13.32 -6.99 3.92
N PHE A 107 -12.20 -7.51 3.41
CA PHE A 107 -11.64 -7.04 2.13
C PHE A 107 -12.57 -7.37 0.98
N ALA A 108 -12.66 -6.45 0.03
CA ALA A 108 -13.39 -6.68 -1.22
C ALA A 108 -12.82 -7.87 -1.98
N VAL A 109 -13.67 -8.60 -2.68
CA VAL A 109 -13.29 -9.77 -3.48
C VAL A 109 -13.93 -9.76 -4.86
N GLU A 110 -14.72 -8.73 -5.16
CA GLU A 110 -15.56 -8.64 -6.34
C GLU A 110 -14.85 -7.99 -7.53
N THR A 111 -13.71 -7.33 -7.28
CA THR A 111 -12.96 -6.58 -8.31
C THR A 111 -11.51 -7.05 -8.38
N VAL A 112 -10.87 -6.82 -9.52
CA VAL A 112 -9.43 -7.10 -9.73
C VAL A 112 -8.55 -6.18 -8.88
N THR A 113 -9.02 -4.96 -8.63
CA THR A 113 -8.40 -3.96 -7.74
C THR A 113 -9.10 -3.98 -6.37
N GLU A 114 -9.06 -5.12 -5.70
CA GLU A 114 -9.73 -5.36 -4.41
C GLU A 114 -9.22 -4.43 -3.31
N ASP A 115 -7.98 -3.99 -3.41
CA ASP A 115 -7.32 -3.04 -2.53
C ASP A 115 -7.97 -1.65 -2.58
N ALA A 116 -8.01 -1.04 -3.75
CA ALA A 116 -8.67 0.26 -3.95
C ALA A 116 -10.17 0.18 -3.62
N HIS A 117 -10.84 -0.92 -4.00
CA HIS A 117 -12.25 -1.14 -3.69
C HIS A 117 -12.48 -1.25 -2.17
N THR A 118 -11.60 -1.92 -1.44
CA THR A 118 -11.67 -2.01 0.02
C THR A 118 -11.58 -0.62 0.65
N ALA A 119 -10.63 0.21 0.22
CA ALA A 119 -10.49 1.59 0.70
C ALA A 119 -11.75 2.42 0.41
N LEU A 120 -12.30 2.31 -0.81
CA LEU A 120 -13.55 3.00 -1.18
C LEU A 120 -14.73 2.59 -0.28
N ARG A 121 -14.86 1.29 0.05
CA ARG A 121 -15.91 0.81 0.95
C ARG A 121 -15.75 1.39 2.36
N MET A 122 -14.52 1.48 2.90
CA MET A 122 -14.25 2.13 4.18
C MET A 122 -14.62 3.62 4.14
N ARG A 123 -14.24 4.33 3.07
CA ARG A 123 -14.62 5.74 2.87
C ARG A 123 -16.14 5.95 2.86
N ARG A 124 -16.89 5.11 2.17
CA ARG A 124 -18.38 5.16 2.15
C ARG A 124 -19.01 4.92 3.52
N ARG A 125 -18.31 4.33 4.47
CA ARG A 125 -18.70 4.16 5.87
C ARG A 125 -18.27 5.33 6.77
N GLY A 126 -17.62 6.34 6.21
CA GLY A 126 -17.18 7.54 6.95
C GLY A 126 -15.81 7.43 7.60
N TRP A 127 -15.04 6.39 7.27
CA TRP A 127 -13.66 6.28 7.68
C TRP A 127 -12.77 7.22 6.86
N SER A 128 -11.72 7.75 7.48
CA SER A 128 -10.66 8.51 6.81
C SER A 128 -9.50 7.59 6.41
N THR A 129 -8.74 8.05 5.44
CA THR A 129 -7.51 7.38 4.99
C THR A 129 -6.35 8.37 5.03
N ALA A 130 -5.13 7.88 5.16
CA ALA A 130 -3.96 8.73 5.22
C ALA A 130 -2.79 8.13 4.43
N TYR A 131 -1.94 9.01 3.91
CA TYR A 131 -0.73 8.64 3.22
C TYR A 131 0.50 9.19 3.93
N LEU A 132 1.47 8.34 4.18
CA LEU A 132 2.76 8.71 4.75
C LEU A 132 3.86 8.53 3.71
N ARG A 133 4.35 9.62 3.14
CA ARG A 133 5.36 9.65 2.06
C ARG A 133 6.77 9.28 2.55
N ILE A 134 6.88 8.27 3.40
CA ILE A 134 8.16 7.76 3.90
C ILE A 134 8.23 6.27 3.54
N PRO A 135 9.20 5.84 2.72
CA PRO A 135 9.39 4.42 2.44
C PRO A 135 9.91 3.72 3.70
N VAL A 136 9.08 2.90 4.30
CA VAL A 136 9.38 2.16 5.54
C VAL A 136 9.44 0.65 5.32
N ALA A 137 9.25 0.21 4.09
CA ALA A 137 9.50 -1.15 3.63
C ALA A 137 10.11 -1.13 2.23
N SER A 138 10.83 -2.17 1.85
CA SER A 138 11.45 -2.29 0.55
C SER A 138 11.36 -3.71 0.02
N GLY A 139 10.99 -3.84 -1.25
CA GLY A 139 10.83 -5.10 -1.96
C GLY A 139 11.75 -5.25 -3.17
N LEU A 140 11.56 -6.32 -3.91
CA LEU A 140 12.26 -6.60 -5.15
C LEU A 140 11.44 -6.14 -6.35
N ALA A 141 12.04 -5.37 -7.26
CA ALA A 141 11.44 -5.13 -8.57
C ALA A 141 11.47 -6.43 -9.40
N THR A 142 10.55 -6.53 -10.35
CA THR A 142 10.55 -7.66 -11.30
C THR A 142 11.83 -7.64 -12.14
N GLU A 143 12.49 -8.78 -12.25
CA GLU A 143 13.78 -8.87 -12.98
C GLU A 143 13.60 -9.05 -14.49
N ARG A 144 12.49 -9.68 -14.92
CA ARG A 144 12.23 -10.02 -16.32
C ARG A 144 11.19 -9.10 -16.92
N LEU A 145 11.44 -8.61 -18.13
CA LEU A 145 10.52 -7.74 -18.85
C LEU A 145 9.13 -8.37 -19.02
N THR A 146 9.05 -9.65 -19.35
CA THR A 146 7.77 -10.37 -19.50
C THR A 146 6.96 -10.38 -18.19
N THR A 147 7.61 -10.60 -17.06
CA THR A 147 6.99 -10.56 -15.74
C THR A 147 6.53 -9.14 -15.39
N HIS A 148 7.37 -8.15 -15.70
CA HIS A 148 7.04 -6.73 -15.51
C HIS A 148 5.81 -6.32 -16.33
N MET A 149 5.77 -6.67 -17.61
CA MET A 149 4.61 -6.39 -18.47
C MET A 149 3.34 -7.09 -17.95
N GLY A 150 3.42 -8.36 -17.58
CA GLY A 150 2.29 -9.10 -17.02
C GLY A 150 1.78 -8.51 -15.69
N GLN A 151 2.65 -7.94 -14.88
CA GLN A 151 2.29 -7.23 -13.66
C GLN A 151 1.52 -5.93 -13.98
N ARG A 152 2.04 -5.13 -14.94
CA ARG A 152 1.40 -3.87 -15.37
C ARG A 152 0.04 -4.07 -16.04
N MET A 153 -0.17 -5.18 -16.73
CA MET A 153 -1.47 -5.50 -17.34
C MET A 153 -2.55 -5.86 -16.31
N ARG A 154 -2.17 -6.17 -15.06
CA ARG A 154 -3.11 -6.46 -13.97
C ARG A 154 -3.45 -5.23 -13.12
N TRP A 155 -2.60 -4.21 -13.17
CA TRP A 155 -2.78 -2.93 -12.48
C TRP A 155 -3.38 -1.90 -13.45
#